data_dbb37e9719d979eea75699809e40f721
#
_entry.id   dbb37e9719d979eea75699809e40f721
#
_cell.length_a   1.000
_cell.length_b   1.000
_cell.length_c   1.000
_cell.angle_alpha   90.00
_cell.angle_beta   90.00
_cell.angle_gamma   90.00
#
_symmetry.space_group_name_H-M   'P 1'
#
loop_
_entity.id
_entity.type
_entity.pdbx_description
1 polymer ?
#
loop_
_entity_poly.entity_id
_entity_poly.type
_entity_poly.pdbx_seq_one_letter_code
_entity_poly.pdbx_strand_id
1 'polypeptide(L)'
;MNLIPEIRDSVRRKSMQRAQSRNIVLPTFAQQKDPALIPPEIRERLRSVGLWDLDPANLFRISWKNEPVEHGGGFGNGNWIEFPSSLTGVDATIIGIQGKWFPTGAHKVGAA
;
A
#
# COMPACT_ATOMS: atom_id res chain seq x y z
N MET A 1 18.19 -25.06 -7.51
CA MET A 1 17.58 -23.87 -8.17
C MET A 1 18.10 -22.63 -7.47
N ASN A 2 18.70 -21.70 -8.22
CA ASN A 2 19.11 -20.42 -7.66
C ASN A 2 17.91 -19.46 -7.69
N LEU A 3 17.42 -19.06 -6.52
CA LEU A 3 16.28 -18.15 -6.36
C LEU A 3 16.71 -16.69 -6.19
N ILE A 4 17.99 -16.38 -6.38
CA ILE A 4 18.47 -15.00 -6.31
C ILE A 4 18.02 -14.27 -7.58
N PRO A 5 17.24 -13.18 -7.46
CA PRO A 5 16.80 -12.43 -8.63
C PRO A 5 17.99 -11.84 -9.38
N GLU A 6 18.03 -12.04 -10.69
CA GLU A 6 19.03 -11.42 -11.56
C GLU A 6 18.52 -10.07 -12.07
N ILE A 7 19.26 -9.01 -11.80
CA ILE A 7 18.97 -7.69 -12.34
C ILE A 7 19.55 -7.58 -13.74
N ARG A 8 18.67 -7.52 -14.74
CA ARG A 8 19.06 -7.29 -16.15
C ARG A 8 18.91 -5.83 -16.50
N ASP A 9 20.02 -5.12 -16.62
CA ASP A 9 20.04 -3.67 -16.88
C ASP A 9 19.26 -3.24 -18.12
N SER A 10 19.25 -4.05 -19.17
CA SER A 10 18.46 -3.76 -20.38
C SER A 10 16.96 -3.79 -20.12
N VAL A 11 16.49 -4.74 -19.31
CA VAL A 11 15.06 -4.86 -18.92
C VAL A 11 14.68 -3.71 -17.99
N ARG A 12 15.53 -3.43 -17.01
CA ARG A 12 15.33 -2.32 -16.07
C ARG A 12 15.17 -0.99 -16.80
N ARG A 13 16.10 -0.66 -17.73
CA ARG A 13 16.03 0.57 -18.53
C ARG A 13 14.74 0.65 -19.35
N LYS A 14 14.34 -0.42 -20.03
CA LYS A 14 13.09 -0.45 -20.80
C LYS A 14 11.86 -0.22 -19.92
N SER A 15 11.83 -0.83 -18.73
CA SER A 15 10.75 -0.66 -17.77
C SER A 15 10.67 0.79 -17.25
N MET A 16 11.81 1.40 -16.92
CA MET A 16 11.88 2.80 -16.51
C MET A 16 11.42 3.75 -17.61
N GLN A 17 11.87 3.54 -18.86
CA GLN A 17 11.42 4.35 -20.00
C GLN A 17 9.91 4.25 -20.22
N ARG A 18 9.35 3.04 -20.09
CA ARG A 18 7.90 2.83 -20.18
C ARG A 18 7.14 3.55 -19.07
N ALA A 19 7.64 3.48 -17.84
CA ALA A 19 7.04 4.18 -16.71
C ALA A 19 7.08 5.70 -16.92
N GLN A 20 8.21 6.25 -17.34
CA GLN A 20 8.37 7.67 -17.63
C GLN A 20 7.44 8.14 -18.76
N SER A 21 7.37 7.38 -19.87
CA SER A 21 6.50 7.74 -21.01
C SER A 21 5.00 7.74 -20.66
N ARG A 22 4.61 7.05 -19.59
CA ARG A 22 3.24 6.95 -19.10
C ARG A 22 2.98 7.79 -17.85
N ASN A 23 3.96 8.61 -17.42
CA ASN A 23 3.89 9.39 -16.18
C ASN A 23 3.54 8.54 -14.95
N ILE A 24 4.03 7.30 -14.91
CA ILE A 24 3.83 6.42 -13.76
C ILE A 24 4.85 6.78 -12.69
N VAL A 25 4.36 7.21 -11.53
CA VAL A 25 5.15 7.45 -10.34
C VAL A 25 4.86 6.33 -9.34
N LEU A 26 5.90 5.70 -8.81
CA LEU A 26 5.79 4.63 -7.84
C LEU A 26 6.10 5.15 -6.44
N PRO A 27 5.41 4.67 -5.41
CA PRO A 27 5.78 4.98 -4.03
C PRO A 27 7.12 4.34 -3.66
N THR A 28 7.85 4.99 -2.78
CA THR A 28 9.01 4.38 -2.11
C THR A 28 8.56 3.55 -0.92
N PHE A 29 9.39 2.61 -0.47
CA PHE A 29 9.09 1.85 0.76
C PHE A 29 8.96 2.77 1.98
N ALA A 30 9.73 3.87 2.04
CA ALA A 30 9.60 4.86 3.10
C ALA A 30 8.21 5.50 3.12
N GLN A 31 7.66 5.85 1.96
CA GLN A 31 6.30 6.39 1.82
C GLN A 31 5.21 5.37 2.14
N GLN A 32 5.43 4.10 1.79
CA GLN A 32 4.49 3.03 2.17
C GLN A 32 4.48 2.79 3.69
N LYS A 33 5.65 2.88 4.33
CA LYS A 33 5.77 2.77 5.79
C LYS A 33 5.19 3.98 6.51
N ASP A 34 5.42 5.18 5.96
CA ASP A 34 4.93 6.43 6.51
C ASP A 34 4.28 7.29 5.43
N PRO A 35 2.94 7.25 5.31
CA PRO A 35 2.20 8.04 4.34
C PRO A 35 2.35 9.55 4.48
N ALA A 36 2.85 10.05 5.61
CA ALA A 36 3.14 11.47 5.76
C ALA A 36 4.23 11.96 4.80
N LEU A 37 5.09 11.04 4.34
CA LEU A 37 6.14 11.31 3.37
C LEU A 37 5.65 11.35 1.91
N ILE A 38 4.37 11.03 1.66
CA ILE A 38 3.80 11.11 0.31
C ILE A 38 3.66 12.59 -0.07
N PRO A 39 4.13 12.98 -1.27
CA PRO A 39 4.03 14.37 -1.74
C PRO A 39 2.60 14.91 -1.68
N PRO A 40 2.40 16.17 -1.28
CA PRO A 40 1.07 16.76 -1.14
C PRO A 40 0.24 16.69 -2.43
N GLU A 41 0.87 16.86 -3.59
CA GLU A 41 0.22 16.77 -4.89
C GLU A 41 -0.33 15.37 -5.19
N ILE A 42 0.35 14.33 -4.76
CA ILE A 42 -0.16 12.94 -4.88
C ILE A 42 -1.33 12.72 -3.93
N ARG A 43 -1.23 13.21 -2.70
CA ARG A 43 -2.34 13.11 -1.73
C ARG A 43 -3.58 13.85 -2.20
N GLU A 44 -3.40 15.02 -2.82
CA GLU A 44 -4.52 15.77 -3.40
C GLU A 44 -5.16 15.02 -4.57
N ARG A 45 -4.33 14.46 -5.48
CA ARG A 45 -4.81 13.61 -6.57
C ARG A 45 -5.64 12.43 -6.07
N LEU A 46 -5.20 11.78 -4.99
CA LEU A 46 -5.91 10.62 -4.41
C LEU A 46 -7.33 10.94 -3.94
N ARG A 47 -7.68 12.21 -3.70
CA ARG A 47 -9.05 12.60 -3.33
C ARG A 47 -10.04 12.42 -4.49
N SER A 48 -9.56 12.52 -5.72
CA SER A 48 -10.38 12.38 -6.94
C SER A 48 -10.25 11.00 -7.60
N VAL A 49 -9.35 10.14 -7.11
CA VAL A 49 -9.14 8.79 -7.64
C VAL A 49 -9.85 7.78 -6.74
N GLY A 50 -10.79 7.05 -7.31
CA GLY A 50 -11.50 5.98 -6.62
C GLY A 50 -10.60 4.77 -6.35
N LEU A 51 -10.93 4.00 -5.31
CA LEU A 51 -10.15 2.80 -4.93
C LEU A 51 -10.09 1.73 -6.03
N TRP A 52 -11.07 1.72 -6.91
CA TRP A 52 -11.20 0.75 -8.00
C TRP A 52 -10.73 1.29 -9.35
N ASP A 53 -10.30 2.55 -9.40
CA ASP A 53 -9.81 3.17 -10.63
C ASP A 53 -8.45 2.60 -11.01
N LEU A 54 -8.26 2.35 -12.30
CA LEU A 54 -6.97 1.94 -12.85
C LEU A 54 -6.03 3.16 -12.98
N ASP A 55 -5.71 3.76 -11.85
CA ASP A 55 -4.83 4.91 -11.77
C ASP A 55 -3.57 4.54 -10.97
N PRO A 56 -2.35 4.84 -11.50
CA PRO A 56 -1.10 4.57 -10.80
C PRO A 56 -1.01 5.22 -9.42
N ALA A 57 -1.73 6.33 -9.16
CA ALA A 57 -1.78 6.96 -7.85
C ALA A 57 -2.30 6.01 -6.77
N ASN A 58 -3.14 5.03 -7.12
CA ASN A 58 -3.62 4.02 -6.17
C ASN A 58 -2.52 3.16 -5.57
N LEU A 59 -1.33 3.07 -6.20
CA LEU A 59 -0.17 2.41 -5.62
C LEU A 59 0.30 3.07 -4.32
N PHE A 60 0.08 4.37 -4.17
CA PHE A 60 0.40 5.11 -2.94
C PHE A 60 -0.52 4.77 -1.77
N ARG A 61 -1.66 4.14 -2.02
CA ARG A 61 -2.56 3.63 -0.96
C ARG A 61 -2.10 2.30 -0.36
N ILE A 62 -1.01 1.71 -0.85
CA ILE A 62 -0.44 0.48 -0.30
C ILE A 62 0.32 0.84 0.97
N SER A 63 -0.36 0.75 2.11
CA SER A 63 0.18 1.07 3.43
C SER A 63 -0.63 0.36 4.51
N TRP A 64 0.00 0.03 5.64
CA TRP A 64 -0.69 -0.50 6.82
C TRP A 64 -1.32 0.61 7.69
N LYS A 65 -1.36 1.83 7.18
CA LYS A 65 -2.01 3.00 7.81
C LYS A 65 -3.24 3.47 7.06
N ASN A 66 -3.91 2.59 6.34
CA ASN A 66 -5.12 2.94 5.62
C ASN A 66 -6.31 3.08 6.56
N GLU A 67 -7.21 4.00 6.23
CA GLU A 67 -8.54 4.07 6.79
C GLU A 67 -9.48 3.02 6.18
N PRO A 68 -10.59 2.69 6.88
CA PRO A 68 -11.65 1.90 6.27
C PRO A 68 -12.12 2.50 4.95
N VAL A 69 -12.53 1.62 4.02
CA VAL A 69 -13.05 2.02 2.70
C VAL A 69 -14.26 2.94 2.84
N GLU A 70 -15.08 2.72 3.86
CA GLU A 70 -16.26 3.53 4.20
C GLU A 70 -15.89 4.99 4.55
N HIS A 71 -14.65 5.23 4.97
CA HIS A 71 -14.11 6.57 5.25
C HIS A 71 -13.35 7.16 4.06
N GLY A 72 -13.44 6.55 2.89
CA GLY A 72 -12.77 7.01 1.67
C GLY A 72 -11.40 6.39 1.39
N GLY A 73 -10.95 5.45 2.24
CA GLY A 73 -9.69 4.74 2.04
C GLY A 73 -8.44 5.63 2.06
N GLY A 74 -8.50 6.71 2.83
CA GLY A 74 -7.37 7.61 3.07
C GLY A 74 -6.32 6.99 3.99
N PHE A 75 -5.58 7.85 4.68
CA PHE A 75 -4.53 7.43 5.62
C PHE A 75 -4.92 7.79 7.05
N GLY A 76 -4.81 6.82 7.95
CA GLY A 76 -5.13 6.94 9.36
C GLY A 76 -4.00 6.41 10.26
N ASN A 77 -4.37 6.03 11.47
CA ASN A 77 -3.44 5.57 12.49
C ASN A 77 -2.94 4.14 12.28
N GLY A 78 -3.61 3.37 11.45
CA GLY A 78 -3.25 2.00 11.13
C GLY A 78 -4.49 1.11 10.94
N ASN A 79 -4.33 0.09 10.13
CA ASN A 79 -5.39 -0.88 9.81
C ASN A 79 -5.21 -2.17 10.62
N TRP A 80 -5.06 -2.05 11.91
CA TRP A 80 -4.88 -3.17 12.83
C TRP A 80 -5.92 -3.10 13.96
N ILE A 81 -6.20 -4.24 14.54
CA ILE A 81 -7.02 -4.41 15.73
C ILE A 81 -6.26 -5.23 16.75
N GLU A 82 -6.47 -4.94 18.02
CA GLU A 82 -5.95 -5.74 19.12
C GLU A 82 -7.04 -6.68 19.65
N PHE A 83 -6.70 -7.95 19.75
CA PHE A 83 -7.57 -8.96 20.35
C PHE A 83 -7.23 -9.07 21.84
N PRO A 84 -8.15 -8.73 22.75
CA PRO A 84 -7.89 -8.80 24.17
C PRO A 84 -7.76 -10.25 24.65
N SER A 85 -6.95 -10.46 25.70
CA SER A 85 -6.76 -11.77 26.31
C SER A 85 -8.07 -12.40 26.81
N SER A 86 -9.03 -11.58 27.19
CA SER A 86 -10.39 -12.04 27.58
C SER A 86 -11.13 -12.76 26.44
N LEU A 87 -10.84 -12.37 25.19
CA LEU A 87 -11.43 -12.99 24.01
C LEU A 87 -10.61 -14.21 23.53
N THR A 88 -9.29 -14.09 23.56
CA THR A 88 -8.41 -15.12 23.01
C THR A 88 -8.10 -16.26 24.00
N GLY A 89 -8.22 -16.01 25.28
CA GLY A 89 -7.81 -16.93 26.34
C GLY A 89 -6.29 -17.07 26.48
N VAL A 90 -5.51 -16.24 25.80
CA VAL A 90 -4.05 -16.28 25.78
C VAL A 90 -3.51 -15.02 26.46
N ASP A 91 -2.54 -15.19 27.36
CA ASP A 91 -1.85 -14.07 28.01
C ASP A 91 -0.75 -13.49 27.10
N ALA A 92 -1.20 -12.87 26.01
CA ALA A 92 -0.35 -12.24 25.03
C ALA A 92 -1.13 -11.15 24.27
N THR A 93 -0.43 -10.13 23.80
CA THR A 93 -1.00 -9.15 22.88
C THR A 93 -1.05 -9.75 21.48
N ILE A 94 -2.26 -9.96 20.96
CA ILE A 94 -2.48 -10.47 19.62
C ILE A 94 -3.01 -9.33 18.76
N ILE A 95 -2.29 -9.01 17.67
CA ILE A 95 -2.64 -7.95 16.75
C ILE A 95 -3.06 -8.55 15.41
N GLY A 96 -4.25 -8.18 14.94
CA GLY A 96 -4.75 -8.52 13.62
C GLY A 96 -4.62 -7.34 12.67
N ILE A 97 -3.95 -7.52 11.54
CA ILE A 97 -3.82 -6.50 10.49
C ILE A 97 -4.92 -6.70 9.46
N GLN A 98 -5.68 -5.64 9.16
CA GLN A 98 -6.84 -5.70 8.29
C GLN A 98 -6.48 -5.38 6.85
N GLY A 99 -6.29 -6.39 6.01
CA GLY A 99 -5.96 -6.24 4.60
C GLY A 99 -7.13 -5.75 3.73
N LYS A 100 -8.37 -5.82 4.20
CA LYS A 100 -9.55 -5.35 3.44
C LYS A 100 -9.55 -3.85 3.14
N TRP A 101 -8.75 -3.06 3.86
CA TRP A 101 -8.65 -1.61 3.66
C TRP A 101 -7.63 -1.21 2.59
N PHE A 102 -6.93 -2.17 2.01
CA PHE A 102 -6.12 -1.94 0.81
C PHE A 102 -6.99 -1.71 -0.43
N PRO A 103 -6.45 -1.04 -1.45
CA PRO A 103 -7.08 -1.03 -2.77
C PRO A 103 -7.49 -2.45 -3.18
N THR A 104 -8.65 -2.61 -3.81
CA THR A 104 -9.24 -3.92 -4.17
C THR A 104 -9.70 -4.78 -2.99
N GLY A 105 -9.55 -4.34 -1.75
CA GLY A 105 -9.93 -5.08 -0.55
C GLY A 105 -9.13 -6.37 -0.29
N ALA A 106 -7.98 -6.54 -0.96
CA ALA A 106 -7.18 -7.76 -0.88
C ALA A 106 -5.89 -7.54 -0.08
N HIS A 107 -5.68 -8.34 0.96
CA HIS A 107 -4.45 -8.32 1.76
C HIS A 107 -3.18 -8.62 0.95
N LYS A 108 -3.30 -9.32 -0.16
CA LYS A 108 -2.18 -9.64 -1.06
C LYS A 108 -1.53 -8.41 -1.67
N VAL A 109 -2.26 -7.31 -1.80
CA VAL A 109 -1.72 -6.04 -2.32
C VAL A 109 -0.59 -5.51 -1.44
N GLY A 110 -0.70 -5.68 -0.12
CA GLY A 110 0.36 -5.25 0.81
C GLY A 110 1.57 -6.19 0.85
N ALA A 111 1.46 -7.40 0.31
CA ALA A 111 2.53 -8.38 0.27
C ALA A 111 3.28 -8.41 -1.09
N ALA A 112 2.70 -7.81 -2.12
CA ALA A 112 3.26 -7.74 -3.47
C ALA A 112 4.20 -6.54 -3.65
#